data_4663b3ab8a0df4ffd787978d56d60e81
#
_entry.id   4663b3ab8a0df4ffd787978d56d60e81
#
_cell.length_a   1.000
_cell.length_b   1.000
_cell.length_c   1.000
_cell.angle_alpha   90.00
_cell.angle_beta   90.00
_cell.angle_gamma   90.00
#
_symmetry.space_group_name_H-M   'P 1'
#
loop_
_entity.id
_entity.type
_entity.pdbx_description
1 polymer ?
#
loop_
_entity_poly.entity_id
_entity_poly.type
_entity_poly.pdbx_seq_one_letter_code
_entity_poly.pdbx_strand_id
1 'polypeptide(L)' 'MEDLLAYLARALVDDPDAVEVEGFEEDDGTVVYELTVADDDVGKIIGRHGRTVNALRTVMRACAARDGRRVLLDVVD' A
#
# COMPACT_ATOMS: atom_id res chain seq x y z
N MET A 1 1.71 -10.65 -0.18
CA MET A 1 1.92 -9.21 -0.40
C MET A 1 1.09 -8.32 0.50
N GLU A 2 -0.14 -8.69 0.80
CA GLU A 2 -0.96 -7.91 1.74
C GLU A 2 -0.27 -7.77 3.09
N ASP A 3 0.33 -8.83 3.58
CA ASP A 3 1.00 -8.83 4.89
C ASP A 3 2.19 -7.87 4.89
N LEU A 4 2.94 -7.80 3.80
CA LEU A 4 4.06 -6.89 3.69
C LEU A 4 3.58 -5.44 3.71
N LEU A 5 2.56 -5.12 2.92
CA LEU A 5 2.01 -3.77 2.86
C LEU A 5 1.45 -3.36 4.22
N ALA A 6 0.70 -4.24 4.87
CA ALA A 6 0.14 -3.98 6.20
C ALA A 6 1.26 -3.74 7.23
N TYR A 7 2.30 -4.54 7.18
CA TYR A 7 3.45 -4.39 8.08
C TYR A 7 4.11 -3.01 7.91
N LEU A 8 4.38 -2.64 6.66
CA LEU A 8 5.03 -1.35 6.36
C LEU A 8 4.14 -0.18 6.77
N ALA A 9 2.85 -0.25 6.47
CA ALA A 9 1.91 0.81 6.84
C ALA A 9 1.81 0.97 8.35
N ARG A 10 1.73 -0.14 9.10
CA ARG A 10 1.66 -0.08 10.56
C ARG A 10 2.90 0.55 11.18
N ALA A 11 4.06 0.36 10.55
CA ALA A 11 5.30 0.96 11.03
C ALA A 11 5.35 2.47 10.83
N LEU A 12 4.54 3.01 9.91
CA LEU A 12 4.57 4.41 9.53
C LEU A 12 3.52 5.27 10.25
N VAL A 13 2.45 4.66 10.73
CA VAL A 13 1.29 5.39 11.27
C VAL A 13 1.31 5.46 12.79
N ASP A 14 0.53 6.38 13.34
CA ASP A 14 0.34 6.50 14.80
C ASP A 14 -0.72 5.52 15.30
N ASP A 15 -1.69 5.15 14.46
CA ASP A 15 -2.77 4.24 14.83
C ASP A 15 -2.70 2.98 13.97
N PRO A 16 -1.85 2.02 14.36
CA PRO A 16 -1.69 0.79 13.58
C PRO A 16 -2.94 -0.09 13.55
N ASP A 17 -3.80 0.01 14.56
CA ASP A 17 -5.02 -0.80 14.60
C ASP A 17 -6.04 -0.37 13.53
N ALA A 18 -5.91 0.84 13.00
CA ALA A 18 -6.79 1.32 11.93
C ALA A 18 -6.31 0.93 10.54
N VAL A 19 -5.13 0.31 10.42
CA VAL A 19 -4.60 -0.09 9.11
C VAL A 19 -5.37 -1.28 8.58
N GLU A 20 -5.90 -1.13 7.38
CA GLU A 20 -6.58 -2.22 6.67
C GLU A 20 -6.04 -2.28 5.24
N VAL A 21 -5.82 -3.48 4.75
CA VAL A 21 -5.38 -3.72 3.38
C VAL A 21 -6.38 -4.66 2.73
N GLU A 22 -6.88 -4.25 1.58
CA GLU A 22 -7.78 -5.07 0.79
C GLU A 22 -7.20 -5.22 -0.61
N GLY A 23 -7.08 -6.47 -1.06
CA GLY A 23 -6.53 -6.75 -2.38
C GLY A 23 -7.57 -7.42 -3.25
N PHE A 24 -7.60 -7.04 -4.53
CA PHE A 24 -8.44 -7.71 -5.52
C PHE A 24 -7.74 -7.73 -6.87
N GLU A 25 -8.10 -8.72 -7.66
CA GLU A 25 -7.47 -8.95 -8.95
C GLU A 25 -8.40 -8.47 -10.04
N GLU A 26 -7.85 -7.70 -10.99
CA GLU A 26 -8.58 -7.27 -12.17
C GLU A 26 -8.54 -8.32 -13.26
N ASP A 27 -9.38 -8.15 -14.29
CA ASP A 27 -9.53 -9.13 -15.37
C ASP A 27 -8.21 -9.40 -16.11
N ASP A 28 -7.32 -8.41 -16.18
CA ASP A 28 -6.03 -8.55 -16.86
C ASP A 28 -4.93 -9.15 -15.96
N GLY A 29 -5.29 -9.56 -14.74
CA GLY A 29 -4.34 -10.13 -13.78
C GLY A 29 -3.64 -9.11 -12.89
N THR A 30 -3.91 -7.81 -13.08
CA THR A 30 -3.38 -6.77 -12.21
C THR A 30 -4.00 -6.91 -10.83
N VAL A 31 -3.16 -6.86 -9.79
CA VAL A 31 -3.64 -6.88 -8.40
C VAL A 31 -3.67 -5.45 -7.88
N VAL A 32 -4.82 -5.04 -7.37
CA VAL A 32 -5.00 -3.70 -6.77
C VAL A 32 -5.08 -3.87 -5.26
N TYR A 33 -4.23 -3.16 -4.54
CA TYR A 33 -4.29 -3.09 -3.08
C TYR A 33 -4.82 -1.74 -2.66
N GLU A 34 -5.88 -1.76 -1.88
CA GLU A 34 -6.41 -0.56 -1.23
C GLU A 34 -5.92 -0.53 0.21
N LEU A 35 -5.25 0.56 0.56
CA LEU A 35 -4.75 0.77 1.91
C LEU A 35 -5.59 1.83 2.59
N THR A 36 -6.17 1.46 3.73
CA THR A 36 -6.93 2.38 4.58
C THR A 36 -6.18 2.56 5.89
N VAL A 37 -6.08 3.80 6.34
CA VAL A 37 -5.47 4.15 7.63
C VAL A 37 -6.38 5.16 8.32
N ALA A 38 -6.09 5.48 9.59
CA ALA A 38 -6.82 6.55 10.28
C ALA A 38 -6.68 7.86 9.52
N ASP A 39 -7.71 8.68 9.52
CA ASP A 39 -7.74 9.93 8.76
C ASP A 39 -6.52 10.81 9.03
N ASP A 40 -6.11 10.89 10.31
CA ASP A 40 -4.96 11.70 10.70
C ASP A 40 -3.64 11.13 10.22
N ASP A 41 -3.61 9.89 9.78
CA ASP A 41 -2.39 9.20 9.35
C ASP A 41 -2.22 9.20 7.83
N VAL A 42 -3.22 9.61 7.06
CA VAL A 42 -3.14 9.60 5.61
C VAL A 42 -1.91 10.38 5.14
N GLY A 43 -1.65 11.55 5.72
CA GLY A 43 -0.48 12.35 5.36
C GLY A 43 0.84 11.64 5.63
N LYS A 44 0.91 10.77 6.62
CA LYS A 44 2.12 9.99 6.93
C LYS A 44 2.39 8.93 5.89
N ILE A 45 1.33 8.34 5.35
CA ILE A 45 1.44 7.34 4.28
C ILE A 45 1.84 8.00 2.96
N ILE A 46 1.23 9.14 2.64
CA ILE A 46 1.56 9.88 1.41
C ILE A 46 2.98 10.41 1.50
N GLY A 47 3.33 11.06 2.62
CA GLY A 47 4.62 11.67 2.83
C GLY A 47 4.77 12.98 2.09
N ARG A 48 5.87 13.68 2.37
CA ARG A 48 6.15 14.98 1.74
C ARG A 48 6.35 14.76 0.23
N HIS A 49 5.57 15.48 -0.56
CA HIS A 49 5.60 15.40 -2.03
C HIS A 49 5.33 13.99 -2.57
N GLY A 50 4.62 13.17 -1.79
CA GLY A 50 4.28 11.82 -2.20
C GLY A 50 5.42 10.82 -2.12
N ARG A 51 6.51 11.16 -1.44
CA ARG A 51 7.71 10.30 -1.41
C ARG A 51 7.49 8.96 -0.72
N THR A 52 6.75 8.97 0.38
CA THR A 52 6.51 7.73 1.13
C THR A 52 5.64 6.77 0.33
N VAL A 53 4.53 7.25 -0.23
CA VAL A 53 3.65 6.38 -1.02
C VAL A 53 4.34 5.88 -2.28
N ASN A 54 5.20 6.71 -2.89
CA ASN A 54 5.96 6.28 -4.05
C ASN A 54 6.99 5.22 -3.69
N ALA A 55 7.62 5.33 -2.51
CA ALA A 55 8.53 4.30 -2.02
C ALA A 55 7.79 2.99 -1.76
N LEU A 56 6.60 3.04 -1.17
CA LEU A 56 5.76 1.86 -0.97
C LEU A 56 5.42 1.20 -2.31
N ARG A 57 5.03 2.01 -3.30
CA ARG A 57 4.76 1.49 -4.65
C ARG A 57 5.97 0.80 -5.26
N THR A 58 7.14 1.38 -5.09
CA THR A 58 8.37 0.80 -5.62
C THR A 58 8.66 -0.57 -5.00
N VAL A 59 8.52 -0.69 -3.67
CA VAL A 59 8.71 -1.96 -2.98
C VAL A 59 7.70 -3.00 -3.47
N MET A 60 6.42 -2.62 -3.56
CA MET A 60 5.36 -3.52 -3.99
C MET A 60 5.58 -4.01 -5.42
N ARG A 61 5.97 -3.11 -6.32
CA ARG A 61 6.25 -3.45 -7.72
C ARG A 61 7.45 -4.40 -7.83
N ALA A 62 8.49 -4.17 -7.04
CA ALA A 62 9.67 -5.04 -7.05
C ALA A 62 9.31 -6.45 -6.59
N CYS A 63 8.49 -6.57 -5.54
CA CYS A 63 8.03 -7.87 -5.07
C CYS A 63 7.15 -8.57 -6.09
N ALA A 64 6.25 -7.82 -6.74
CA ALA A 64 5.33 -8.37 -7.73
C ALA A 64 6.06 -8.82 -9.00
N ALA A 65 7.10 -8.08 -9.40
CA ALA A 65 7.86 -8.40 -10.60
C ALA A 65 8.51 -9.77 -10.52
N ARG A 66 8.88 -10.22 -9.32
CA ARG A 66 9.47 -11.55 -9.11
C ARG A 66 8.48 -12.65 -9.50
N ASP A 67 7.18 -12.39 -9.37
CA ASP A 67 6.12 -13.32 -9.71
C ASP A 67 5.49 -13.05 -11.08
N GLY A 68 6.06 -12.10 -11.83
CA GLY A 68 5.53 -11.70 -13.12
C GLY A 68 4.20 -10.97 -13.03
N ARG A 69 3.89 -10.34 -11.90
CA ARG A 69 2.61 -9.68 -11.68
C ARG A 69 2.73 -8.17 -11.73
N ARG A 70 1.61 -7.54 -12.06
CA ARG A 70 1.45 -6.09 -12.02
C ARG A 70 0.64 -5.73 -10.79
N VAL A 71 1.09 -4.71 -10.05
CA VAL A 71 0.45 -4.28 -8.80
C VAL A 71 0.21 -2.78 -8.84
N LEU A 72 -0.96 -2.38 -8.36
CA LEU A 72 -1.30 -0.99 -8.11
C LEU A 72 -1.59 -0.83 -6.62
N LEU A 73 -1.16 0.28 -6.06
CA LEU A 73 -1.45 0.65 -4.68
C LEU A 73 -2.29 1.92 -4.67
N ASP A 74 -3.44 1.84 -4.03
CA ASP A 74 -4.36 2.94 -3.87
C ASP A 74 -4.53 3.23 -2.38
N VAL A 75 -4.36 4.49 -2.00
CA VAL A 75 -4.56 4.93 -0.62
C VAL A 75 -5.94 5.55 -0.52
N VAL A 76 -6.77 4.97 0.33
CA VAL A 76 -8.14 5.44 0.54
C VAL A 76 -8.13 6.57 1.57
N ASP A 77 -8.73 7.70 1.24
CA ASP A 77 -8.85 8.81 2.19
C ASP A 77 -10.29 9.25 2.41
#